data_72f894b383d0563f0489ddb72d949ca9
#
_entry.id   72f894b383d0563f0489ddb72d949ca9
#
_cell.length_a   1.000
_cell.length_b   1.000
_cell.length_c   1.000
_cell.angle_alpha   90.00
_cell.angle_beta   90.00
_cell.angle_gamma   90.00
#
_symmetry.space_group_name_H-M   'P 1'
#
loop_
_entity.id
_entity.type
_entity.pdbx_description
1 polymer ?
#
loop_
_entity_poly.entity_id
_entity_poly.type
_entity_poly.pdbx_seq_one_letter_code
_entity_poly.pdbx_strand_id
1 'polypeptide(L)'
;MKRRDFLKRVAPMSLLPFAMNGQPIRAYGKLLGSDAEDFTNTDNVLVLIQLNGGNDGLNTLIPLDQYSNLTKARPDVILPENKVLELNGIEGTGIHPSMSKMKNMYDEGKLHILQSVGYPNQNYSHFRSTDIWMTGADSDEVLESGWIGRYLSEEWPNYPNGFPNKDMEDPLAIQIGSVVSQVCQGVAVNMGFAVSNPTNYYQLLSGKYPEAPDTWAGKELDYVRTVARQTNEYSVKIKAAAEKATNLSTLYPEGNRLADQLKIVAQLIAGGLKTRVFVVSLGGFDTHANQVDPVDSNETGNHAFLLETVSEAINAFQD
;
A
#
# COMPACT_ATOMS: atom_id res chain seq x y z
N MET A 1 9.99 1.88 34.48
CA MET A 1 10.36 2.31 33.11
C MET A 1 9.04 2.38 32.32
N LYS A 2 8.71 3.51 31.71
CA LYS A 2 7.46 3.65 30.94
C LYS A 2 7.63 2.87 29.60
N ARG A 3 6.56 2.22 29.10
CA ARG A 3 6.58 1.43 27.83
C ARG A 3 7.23 2.18 26.67
N ARG A 4 7.00 3.48 26.60
CA ARG A 4 7.59 4.40 25.60
C ARG A 4 9.12 4.49 25.68
N ASP A 5 9.69 4.47 26.90
CA ASP A 5 11.15 4.53 27.11
C ASP A 5 11.82 3.17 26.81
N PHE A 6 11.07 2.06 26.96
CA PHE A 6 11.51 0.73 26.55
C PHE A 6 11.59 0.65 25.01
N LEU A 7 10.54 1.07 24.30
CA LEU A 7 10.52 1.04 22.83
C LEU A 7 11.61 1.94 22.22
N LYS A 8 11.86 3.12 22.79
CA LYS A 8 12.96 4.01 22.35
C LYS A 8 14.36 3.40 22.54
N ARG A 9 14.53 2.45 23.46
CA ARG A 9 15.83 1.80 23.73
C ARG A 9 16.00 0.46 23.01
N VAL A 10 14.90 -0.23 22.69
CA VAL A 10 14.91 -1.55 22.05
C VAL A 10 14.83 -1.44 20.53
N ALA A 11 14.14 -0.43 19.98
CA ALA A 11 14.05 -0.21 18.54
C ALA A 11 15.42 -0.12 17.83
N PRO A 12 16.45 0.55 18.37
CA PRO A 12 17.79 0.54 17.77
C PRO A 12 18.51 -0.81 17.87
N MET A 13 18.18 -1.64 18.86
CA MET A 13 18.82 -2.95 19.06
C MET A 13 18.24 -4.06 18.17
N SER A 14 16.97 -3.96 17.80
CA SER A 14 16.32 -4.93 16.89
C SER A 14 16.71 -4.74 15.42
N LEU A 15 17.37 -3.63 15.07
CA LEU A 15 17.86 -3.33 13.73
C LEU A 15 19.30 -3.84 13.47
N LEU A 16 19.98 -4.39 14.49
CA LEU A 16 21.35 -4.91 14.37
C LEU A 16 21.53 -6.17 13.48
N PRO A 17 20.53 -7.03 13.24
CA PRO A 17 20.72 -8.17 12.33
C PRO A 17 20.61 -7.84 10.83
N PHE A 18 20.28 -6.61 10.44
CA PHE A 18 20.10 -6.22 9.04
C PHE A 18 21.34 -5.55 8.43
N ALA A 19 22.51 -6.08 8.69
CA ALA A 19 23.71 -5.77 7.91
C ALA A 19 23.88 -6.82 6.81
N MET A 20 23.50 -6.53 5.58
CA MET A 20 23.89 -7.33 4.43
C MET A 20 25.34 -6.97 4.06
N ASN A 21 26.24 -7.98 4.03
CA ASN A 21 27.66 -7.84 3.67
C ASN A 21 28.47 -6.82 4.50
N GLY A 22 28.15 -6.65 5.80
CA GLY A 22 28.92 -5.78 6.70
C GLY A 22 28.72 -4.28 6.48
N GLN A 23 27.85 -3.88 5.56
CA GLN A 23 27.47 -2.47 5.37
C GLN A 23 26.19 -2.16 6.14
N PRO A 24 26.18 -1.14 7.02
CA PRO A 24 24.96 -0.70 7.66
C PRO A 24 23.99 -0.20 6.60
N ILE A 25 22.74 -0.65 6.62
CA ILE A 25 21.68 -0.15 5.75
C ILE A 25 21.37 1.30 6.15
N ARG A 26 22.18 2.24 5.65
CA ARG A 26 22.00 3.68 5.88
C ARG A 26 20.72 4.24 5.23
N ALA A 27 20.12 3.50 4.29
CA ALA A 27 18.85 3.87 3.67
C ALA A 27 17.70 3.87 4.71
N TYR A 28 17.66 2.88 5.61
CA TYR A 28 16.67 2.86 6.70
C TYR A 28 16.95 3.95 7.76
N GLY A 29 18.22 4.29 8.00
CA GLY A 29 18.57 5.35 8.94
C GLY A 29 18.13 6.76 8.47
N LYS A 30 18.02 6.98 7.16
CA LYS A 30 17.43 8.21 6.61
C LYS A 30 15.90 8.16 6.55
N LEU A 31 15.32 6.97 6.39
CA LEU A 31 13.88 6.76 6.48
C LEU A 31 13.38 6.82 7.94
N LEU A 32 14.22 6.40 8.89
CA LEU A 32 13.95 6.41 10.33
C LEU A 32 14.61 7.58 11.06
N GLY A 33 15.11 8.61 10.37
CA GLY A 33 15.70 9.84 10.92
C GLY A 33 16.64 9.63 12.11
N SER A 34 17.75 10.30 12.15
CA SER A 34 18.64 10.30 13.33
C SER A 34 18.03 10.99 14.57
N ASP A 35 16.92 11.68 14.39
CA ASP A 35 16.18 12.37 15.43
C ASP A 35 14.71 11.98 15.35
N ALA A 36 14.24 11.17 16.29
CA ALA A 36 12.86 10.67 16.39
C ALA A 36 11.80 11.79 16.56
N GLU A 37 12.22 13.02 16.61
CA GLU A 37 11.35 14.19 16.68
C GLU A 37 10.91 14.71 15.29
N ASP A 38 11.60 14.32 14.20
CA ASP A 38 11.34 14.84 12.85
C ASP A 38 10.37 14.02 11.99
N PHE A 39 9.99 12.79 12.46
CA PHE A 39 9.02 11.95 11.74
C PHE A 39 7.60 12.49 11.71
N THR A 40 7.25 13.31 12.68
CA THR A 40 5.90 13.88 12.80
C THR A 40 5.70 15.10 11.89
N ASN A 41 6.76 15.62 11.28
CA ASN A 41 6.74 16.88 10.55
C ASN A 41 7.12 16.75 9.06
N THR A 42 7.10 15.55 8.49
CA THR A 42 7.34 15.36 7.05
C THR A 42 6.02 15.40 6.30
N ASP A 43 6.00 16.06 5.14
CA ASP A 43 4.87 16.03 4.20
C ASP A 43 4.87 14.75 3.32
N ASN A 44 5.62 13.72 3.72
CA ASN A 44 5.71 12.46 3.00
C ASN A 44 4.37 11.73 2.99
N VAL A 45 4.03 11.20 1.82
CA VAL A 45 2.82 10.41 1.58
C VAL A 45 3.21 8.96 1.28
N LEU A 46 2.58 8.03 1.98
CA LEU A 46 2.66 6.60 1.68
C LEU A 46 1.50 6.20 0.78
N VAL A 47 1.83 5.68 -0.40
CA VAL A 47 0.86 5.02 -1.28
C VAL A 47 1.13 3.52 -1.26
N LEU A 48 0.24 2.77 -0.62
CA LEU A 48 0.34 1.33 -0.51
C LEU A 48 -0.40 0.67 -1.67
N ILE A 49 0.31 -0.09 -2.50
CA ILE A 49 -0.25 -0.82 -3.64
C ILE A 49 -0.30 -2.30 -3.28
N GLN A 50 -1.51 -2.84 -3.09
CA GLN A 50 -1.71 -4.25 -2.79
C GLN A 50 -1.94 -5.05 -4.07
N LEU A 51 -1.10 -6.06 -4.33
CA LEU A 51 -1.28 -7.03 -5.40
C LEU A 51 -2.05 -8.24 -4.83
N ASN A 52 -3.35 -8.32 -5.13
CA ASN A 52 -4.22 -9.35 -4.57
C ASN A 52 -4.14 -10.66 -5.37
N GLY A 53 -3.95 -11.77 -4.66
CA GLY A 53 -3.75 -13.11 -5.17
C GLY A 53 -2.36 -13.62 -4.81
N GLY A 54 -1.80 -14.48 -5.62
CA GLY A 54 -0.49 -15.09 -5.42
C GLY A 54 0.51 -14.60 -6.45
N ASN A 55 0.99 -13.38 -6.37
CA ASN A 55 1.99 -12.88 -7.30
C ASN A 55 3.23 -13.80 -7.33
N ASP A 56 3.65 -14.19 -8.51
CA ASP A 56 4.87 -14.97 -8.72
C ASP A 56 6.11 -14.08 -8.60
N GLY A 57 6.65 -14.01 -7.39
CA GLY A 57 7.83 -13.20 -7.09
C GLY A 57 9.07 -13.62 -7.88
N LEU A 58 9.21 -14.91 -8.21
CA LEU A 58 10.35 -15.44 -8.96
C LEU A 58 10.29 -15.17 -10.48
N ASN A 59 9.10 -14.83 -11.01
CA ASN A 59 8.95 -14.31 -12.37
C ASN A 59 8.72 -12.78 -12.39
N THR A 60 8.61 -12.14 -11.25
CA THR A 60 8.64 -10.68 -11.13
C THR A 60 10.08 -10.18 -11.06
N LEU A 61 10.85 -10.75 -10.14
CA LEU A 61 12.29 -10.50 -9.95
C LEU A 61 13.02 -11.84 -10.05
N ILE A 62 13.75 -12.04 -11.13
CA ILE A 62 14.35 -13.30 -11.49
C ILE A 62 15.77 -13.37 -10.91
N PRO A 63 16.07 -14.31 -9.99
CA PRO A 63 17.42 -14.54 -9.49
C PRO A 63 18.24 -15.29 -10.56
N LEU A 64 19.00 -14.55 -11.38
CA LEU A 64 19.80 -15.07 -12.48
C LEU A 64 20.97 -15.95 -12.00
N ASP A 65 21.49 -15.69 -10.80
CA ASP A 65 22.48 -16.54 -10.14
C ASP A 65 21.93 -17.93 -9.79
N GLN A 66 20.60 -18.09 -9.70
CA GLN A 66 19.89 -19.34 -9.46
C GLN A 66 19.13 -19.85 -10.71
N TYR A 67 19.37 -19.26 -11.87
CA TYR A 67 18.57 -19.54 -13.07
C TYR A 67 18.55 -21.03 -13.45
N SER A 68 19.68 -21.74 -13.36
CA SER A 68 19.75 -23.19 -13.59
C SER A 68 18.88 -24.01 -12.63
N ASN A 69 18.73 -23.56 -11.39
CA ASN A 69 17.85 -24.20 -10.40
C ASN A 69 16.39 -23.90 -10.71
N LEU A 70 16.08 -22.66 -11.09
CA LEU A 70 14.72 -22.25 -11.49
C LEU A 70 14.25 -23.03 -12.72
N THR A 71 15.08 -23.20 -13.75
CA THR A 71 14.74 -23.95 -14.96
C THR A 71 14.39 -25.41 -14.64
N LYS A 72 15.08 -26.02 -13.67
CA LYS A 72 14.78 -27.40 -13.23
C LYS A 72 13.49 -27.49 -12.41
N ALA A 73 13.25 -26.51 -11.54
CA ALA A 73 12.12 -26.50 -10.62
C ALA A 73 10.82 -26.01 -11.28
N ARG A 74 10.92 -25.16 -12.31
CA ARG A 74 9.80 -24.42 -12.89
C ARG A 74 9.87 -24.34 -14.43
N PRO A 75 10.09 -25.48 -15.14
CA PRO A 75 10.37 -25.47 -16.58
C PRO A 75 9.25 -24.85 -17.41
N ASP A 76 7.99 -24.99 -16.97
CA ASP A 76 6.81 -24.60 -17.74
C ASP A 76 6.45 -23.13 -17.62
N VAL A 77 7.03 -22.40 -16.63
CA VAL A 77 6.66 -21.01 -16.35
C VAL A 77 7.86 -20.07 -16.29
N ILE A 78 9.08 -20.60 -16.29
CA ILE A 78 10.29 -19.76 -16.21
C ILE A 78 10.45 -18.90 -17.46
N LEU A 79 10.71 -17.62 -17.25
CA LEU A 79 11.03 -16.69 -18.32
C LEU A 79 12.37 -17.07 -19.00
N PRO A 80 12.50 -17.06 -20.33
CA PRO A 80 13.78 -17.28 -21.01
C PRO A 80 14.85 -16.28 -20.52
N GLU A 81 16.05 -16.76 -20.18
CA GLU A 81 17.12 -15.95 -19.59
C GLU A 81 17.46 -14.71 -20.44
N ASN A 82 17.53 -14.89 -21.76
CA ASN A 82 17.81 -13.81 -22.70
C ASN A 82 16.69 -12.76 -22.85
N LYS A 83 15.56 -12.95 -22.16
CA LYS A 83 14.44 -12.02 -22.13
C LYS A 83 14.37 -11.23 -20.83
N VAL A 84 15.08 -11.67 -19.80
CA VAL A 84 15.14 -10.98 -18.51
C VAL A 84 15.85 -9.64 -18.68
N LEU A 85 15.29 -8.59 -18.13
CA LEU A 85 15.93 -7.27 -18.09
C LEU A 85 16.86 -7.20 -16.88
N GLU A 86 18.16 -7.17 -17.12
CA GLU A 86 19.16 -7.01 -16.07
C GLU A 86 19.07 -5.63 -15.43
N LEU A 87 19.32 -5.56 -14.14
CA LEU A 87 19.31 -4.33 -13.34
C LEU A 87 20.72 -3.74 -13.25
N ASN A 88 20.85 -2.45 -13.49
CA ASN A 88 22.16 -1.79 -13.44
C ASN A 88 22.75 -1.82 -12.01
N GLY A 89 23.99 -2.26 -11.89
CA GLY A 89 24.72 -2.27 -10.62
C GLY A 89 24.39 -3.42 -9.67
N ILE A 90 23.53 -4.37 -10.07
CA ILE A 90 23.29 -5.63 -9.36
C ILE A 90 23.52 -6.79 -10.31
N GLU A 91 24.51 -7.61 -10.01
CA GLU A 91 24.73 -8.88 -10.71
C GLU A 91 23.76 -9.95 -10.19
N GLY A 92 23.36 -10.87 -11.05
CA GLY A 92 22.57 -12.04 -10.66
C GLY A 92 21.10 -11.77 -10.38
N THR A 93 20.56 -10.60 -10.69
CA THR A 93 19.13 -10.29 -10.54
C THR A 93 18.62 -9.51 -11.74
N GLY A 94 17.45 -9.92 -12.25
CA GLY A 94 16.77 -9.21 -13.31
C GLY A 94 15.27 -9.04 -13.02
N ILE A 95 14.61 -8.26 -13.85
CA ILE A 95 13.17 -7.97 -13.76
C ILE A 95 12.46 -8.45 -15.02
N HIS A 96 11.19 -8.79 -14.88
CA HIS A 96 10.35 -9.23 -16.00
C HIS A 96 10.30 -8.17 -17.11
N PRO A 97 10.36 -8.54 -18.43
CA PRO A 97 10.39 -7.59 -19.54
C PRO A 97 9.18 -6.66 -19.60
N SER A 98 8.00 -7.11 -19.15
CA SER A 98 6.80 -6.26 -19.02
C SER A 98 6.95 -5.13 -17.99
N MET A 99 8.00 -5.15 -17.16
CA MET A 99 8.27 -4.12 -16.15
C MET A 99 9.36 -3.13 -16.58
N SER A 100 9.52 -2.89 -17.88
CA SER A 100 10.56 -2.00 -18.42
C SER A 100 10.54 -0.58 -17.85
N LYS A 101 9.36 -0.04 -17.53
CA LYS A 101 9.23 1.29 -16.90
C LYS A 101 9.76 1.28 -15.47
N MET A 102 9.48 0.23 -14.70
CA MET A 102 10.03 0.07 -13.35
C MET A 102 11.54 -0.15 -13.38
N LYS A 103 12.06 -0.89 -14.39
CA LYS A 103 13.51 -0.99 -14.61
C LYS A 103 14.16 0.37 -14.80
N ASN A 104 13.56 1.23 -15.63
CA ASN A 104 14.06 2.58 -15.83
C ASN A 104 14.08 3.40 -14.53
N MET A 105 13.02 3.31 -13.74
CA MET A 105 12.97 3.96 -12.41
C MET A 105 14.04 3.43 -11.46
N TYR A 106 14.35 2.12 -11.54
CA TYR A 106 15.44 1.53 -10.78
C TYR A 106 16.79 2.11 -11.21
N ASP A 107 17.06 2.15 -12.51
CA ASP A 107 18.28 2.70 -13.08
C ASP A 107 18.47 4.20 -12.77
N GLU A 108 17.38 4.93 -12.60
CA GLU A 108 17.35 6.33 -12.16
C GLU A 108 17.49 6.50 -10.63
N GLY A 109 17.56 5.41 -9.87
CA GLY A 109 17.64 5.45 -8.41
C GLY A 109 16.34 5.83 -7.69
N LYS A 110 15.20 5.75 -8.38
CA LYS A 110 13.86 6.04 -7.85
C LYS A 110 13.13 4.82 -7.31
N LEU A 111 13.64 3.61 -7.59
CA LEU A 111 13.05 2.34 -7.15
C LEU A 111 14.05 1.59 -6.30
N HIS A 112 13.58 1.06 -5.17
CA HIS A 112 14.32 0.14 -4.31
C HIS A 112 13.63 -1.22 -4.30
N ILE A 113 14.43 -2.29 -4.37
CA ILE A 113 13.94 -3.67 -4.47
C ILE A 113 14.31 -4.42 -3.20
N LEU A 114 13.33 -5.10 -2.59
CA LEU A 114 13.52 -6.00 -1.47
C LEU A 114 13.11 -7.41 -1.91
N GLN A 115 14.07 -8.34 -1.83
CA GLN A 115 13.85 -9.76 -2.11
C GLN A 115 13.78 -10.58 -0.82
N SER A 116 13.37 -11.84 -0.94
CA SER A 116 13.27 -12.77 0.20
C SER A 116 12.40 -12.27 1.34
N VAL A 117 11.37 -11.50 1.01
CA VAL A 117 10.38 -11.03 1.97
C VAL A 117 9.33 -12.12 2.19
N GLY A 118 9.13 -12.53 3.42
CA GLY A 118 8.19 -13.57 3.80
C GLY A 118 8.01 -13.63 5.31
N TYR A 119 7.34 -14.65 5.80
CA TYR A 119 7.12 -14.88 7.22
C TYR A 119 7.34 -16.37 7.57
N PRO A 120 7.74 -16.69 8.81
CA PRO A 120 7.93 -18.07 9.23
C PRO A 120 6.62 -18.88 9.19
N ASN A 121 6.71 -20.19 8.94
CA ASN A 121 5.57 -21.11 8.90
C ASN A 121 4.47 -20.65 7.95
N GLN A 122 4.83 -20.36 6.71
CA GLN A 122 3.94 -19.83 5.69
C GLN A 122 2.68 -20.68 5.52
N ASN A 123 1.54 -19.99 5.40
CA ASN A 123 0.27 -20.58 5.01
C ASN A 123 0.04 -20.30 3.52
N TYR A 124 -0.21 -21.34 2.74
CA TYR A 124 -0.42 -21.23 1.29
C TYR A 124 -1.83 -20.74 0.90
N SER A 125 -2.71 -20.45 1.86
CA SER A 125 -3.99 -19.82 1.59
C SER A 125 -3.78 -18.33 1.29
N HIS A 126 -4.24 -17.85 0.16
CA HIS A 126 -4.22 -16.43 -0.21
C HIS A 126 -4.95 -15.57 0.82
N PHE A 127 -6.06 -16.05 1.39
CA PHE A 127 -6.82 -15.34 2.42
C PHE A 127 -5.97 -15.12 3.67
N ARG A 128 -5.36 -16.19 4.21
CA ARG A 128 -4.55 -16.08 5.43
C ARG A 128 -3.29 -15.26 5.21
N SER A 129 -2.63 -15.40 4.07
CA SER A 129 -1.46 -14.59 3.73
C SER A 129 -1.82 -13.11 3.59
N THR A 130 -2.99 -12.80 3.05
CA THR A 130 -3.50 -11.43 2.97
C THR A 130 -3.79 -10.86 4.36
N ASP A 131 -4.42 -11.63 5.27
CA ASP A 131 -4.64 -11.21 6.66
C ASP A 131 -3.31 -10.88 7.36
N ILE A 132 -2.31 -11.75 7.24
CA ILE A 132 -0.98 -11.55 7.82
C ILE A 132 -0.33 -10.29 7.25
N TRP A 133 -0.40 -10.08 5.93
CA TRP A 133 0.13 -8.88 5.27
C TRP A 133 -0.56 -7.60 5.75
N MET A 134 -1.89 -7.62 5.91
CA MET A 134 -2.67 -6.46 6.37
C MET A 134 -2.48 -6.19 7.85
N THR A 135 -2.28 -7.23 8.65
CA THR A 135 -2.20 -7.11 10.11
C THR A 135 -0.76 -7.04 10.63
N GLY A 136 0.21 -7.60 9.89
CA GLY A 136 1.58 -7.79 10.37
C GLY A 136 1.66 -8.78 11.54
N ALA A 137 0.70 -9.72 11.63
CA ALA A 137 0.66 -10.77 12.64
C ALA A 137 1.64 -11.90 12.34
N ASP A 138 2.04 -12.66 13.33
CA ASP A 138 2.72 -13.93 13.14
C ASP A 138 1.75 -14.97 12.53
N SER A 139 2.27 -16.04 11.94
CA SER A 139 1.47 -17.03 11.22
C SER A 139 0.43 -17.77 12.07
N ASP A 140 0.68 -17.90 13.36
CA ASP A 140 -0.15 -18.53 14.39
C ASP A 140 -1.00 -17.55 15.21
N GLU A 141 -0.87 -16.24 14.93
CA GLU A 141 -1.64 -15.19 15.60
C GLU A 141 -2.71 -14.61 14.67
N VAL A 142 -3.91 -14.34 15.19
CA VAL A 142 -4.99 -13.64 14.47
C VAL A 142 -5.21 -12.28 15.11
N LEU A 143 -4.96 -11.21 14.34
CA LEU A 143 -5.23 -9.84 14.75
C LEU A 143 -6.40 -9.27 13.96
N GLU A 144 -7.27 -8.54 14.65
CA GLU A 144 -8.40 -7.84 14.03
C GLU A 144 -8.00 -6.46 13.49
N SER A 145 -6.88 -5.90 13.97
CA SER A 145 -6.39 -4.58 13.58
C SER A 145 -5.24 -4.65 12.57
N GLY A 146 -5.26 -3.74 11.59
CA GLY A 146 -4.20 -3.57 10.60
C GLY A 146 -3.02 -2.77 11.14
N TRP A 147 -1.84 -2.96 10.57
CA TRP A 147 -0.62 -2.29 11.05
C TRP A 147 -0.67 -0.76 10.82
N ILE A 148 -1.26 -0.27 9.72
CA ILE A 148 -1.50 1.17 9.49
C ILE A 148 -2.53 1.69 10.49
N GLY A 149 -3.62 0.95 10.70
CA GLY A 149 -4.66 1.34 11.63
C GLY A 149 -4.16 1.47 13.07
N ARG A 150 -3.26 0.56 13.52
CA ARG A 150 -2.61 0.68 14.83
C ARG A 150 -1.71 1.91 14.93
N TYR A 151 -0.89 2.16 13.91
CA TYR A 151 -0.06 3.36 13.84
C TYR A 151 -0.91 4.63 13.95
N LEU A 152 -1.97 4.75 13.14
CA LEU A 152 -2.85 5.90 13.16
C LEU A 152 -3.61 6.04 14.49
N SER A 153 -3.95 4.93 15.15
CA SER A 153 -4.59 4.96 16.48
C SER A 153 -3.66 5.49 17.58
N GLU A 154 -2.36 5.28 17.45
CA GLU A 154 -1.37 5.84 18.36
C GLU A 154 -1.15 7.34 18.13
N GLU A 155 -1.10 7.77 16.87
CA GLU A 155 -0.95 9.19 16.50
C GLU A 155 -2.23 9.99 16.83
N TRP A 156 -3.40 9.40 16.65
CA TRP A 156 -4.71 10.04 16.79
C TRP A 156 -5.64 9.28 17.75
N PRO A 157 -5.33 9.20 19.06
CA PRO A 157 -6.00 8.29 20.01
C PRO A 157 -7.48 8.64 20.25
N ASN A 158 -7.92 9.86 19.93
CA ASN A 158 -9.30 10.29 20.12
C ASN A 158 -10.19 10.07 18.88
N TYR A 159 -9.58 9.65 17.75
CA TYR A 159 -10.37 9.41 16.53
C TYR A 159 -11.43 8.32 16.78
N PRO A 160 -12.67 8.48 16.31
CA PRO A 160 -13.20 9.53 15.42
C PRO A 160 -13.73 10.78 16.15
N ASN A 161 -13.72 10.82 17.47
CA ASN A 161 -14.26 11.92 18.24
C ASN A 161 -13.43 13.19 18.05
N GLY A 162 -14.12 14.31 17.74
CA GLY A 162 -13.47 15.59 17.51
C GLY A 162 -12.75 15.70 16.16
N PHE A 163 -13.04 14.82 15.22
CA PHE A 163 -12.53 14.90 13.84
C PHE A 163 -13.67 15.17 12.84
N PRO A 164 -13.38 15.86 11.71
CA PRO A 164 -12.14 16.62 11.44
C PRO A 164 -11.95 17.77 12.44
N ASN A 165 -10.70 18.21 12.63
CA ASN A 165 -10.34 19.32 13.51
C ASN A 165 -9.28 20.22 12.87
N LYS A 166 -8.86 21.30 13.55
CA LYS A 166 -7.88 22.28 13.04
C LYS A 166 -6.50 21.69 12.72
N ASP A 167 -6.12 20.62 13.39
CA ASP A 167 -4.82 19.98 13.24
C ASP A 167 -4.86 18.91 12.13
N MET A 168 -6.05 18.30 11.92
CA MET A 168 -6.29 17.32 10.86
C MET A 168 -7.72 17.50 10.29
N GLU A 169 -7.80 18.27 9.20
CA GLU A 169 -9.06 18.57 8.52
C GLU A 169 -9.45 17.50 7.48
N ASP A 170 -8.51 16.65 7.10
CA ASP A 170 -8.63 15.66 6.04
C ASP A 170 -8.68 14.23 6.61
N PRO A 171 -9.14 13.22 5.85
CA PRO A 171 -9.09 11.83 6.29
C PRO A 171 -7.67 11.38 6.66
N LEU A 172 -7.51 10.59 7.71
CA LEU A 172 -6.21 10.07 8.15
C LEU A 172 -5.58 9.12 7.13
N ALA A 173 -6.41 8.27 6.53
CA ALA A 173 -6.05 7.38 5.43
C ALA A 173 -7.20 7.30 4.42
N ILE A 174 -6.88 7.11 3.14
CA ILE A 174 -7.86 6.93 2.07
C ILE A 174 -7.60 5.62 1.34
N GLN A 175 -8.63 4.77 1.28
CA GLN A 175 -8.69 3.62 0.36
C GLN A 175 -9.38 4.05 -0.92
N ILE A 176 -8.73 3.88 -2.07
CA ILE A 176 -9.43 4.03 -3.36
C ILE A 176 -10.22 2.75 -3.63
N GLY A 177 -11.53 2.87 -3.60
CA GLY A 177 -12.47 1.76 -3.72
C GLY A 177 -13.73 1.96 -2.89
N SER A 178 -14.57 0.94 -2.80
CA SER A 178 -15.87 0.97 -2.08
C SER A 178 -15.78 0.55 -0.61
N VAL A 179 -14.71 -0.11 -0.19
CA VAL A 179 -14.54 -0.66 1.15
C VAL A 179 -13.14 -0.31 1.65
N VAL A 180 -13.04 0.09 2.91
CA VAL A 180 -11.76 0.35 3.55
C VAL A 180 -11.07 -0.97 3.86
N SER A 181 -9.79 -1.07 3.49
CA SER A 181 -8.95 -2.24 3.76
C SER A 181 -8.75 -2.46 5.27
N GLN A 182 -8.65 -3.72 5.67
CA GLN A 182 -8.30 -4.10 7.04
C GLN A 182 -6.95 -3.50 7.48
N VAL A 183 -6.05 -3.20 6.56
CA VAL A 183 -4.78 -2.55 6.89
C VAL A 183 -4.96 -1.22 7.63
N CYS A 184 -6.07 -0.51 7.39
CA CYS A 184 -6.46 0.74 8.06
C CYS A 184 -7.33 0.52 9.30
N GLN A 185 -7.68 -0.72 9.67
CA GLN A 185 -8.47 -1.02 10.85
C GLN A 185 -7.66 -0.75 12.11
N GLY A 186 -8.05 0.23 12.91
CA GLY A 186 -7.49 0.48 14.24
C GLY A 186 -7.99 -0.53 15.27
N VAL A 187 -7.52 -0.38 16.51
CA VAL A 187 -7.88 -1.31 17.61
C VAL A 187 -9.38 -1.29 17.92
N ALA A 188 -10.00 -0.13 17.86
CA ALA A 188 -11.43 0.04 18.21
C ALA A 188 -12.29 0.49 17.01
N VAL A 189 -11.71 1.25 16.09
CA VAL A 189 -12.42 1.87 14.97
C VAL A 189 -11.60 1.78 13.69
N ASN A 190 -12.27 1.91 12.55
CA ASN A 190 -11.57 2.04 11.28
C ASN A 190 -11.00 3.45 11.12
N MET A 191 -9.71 3.56 10.79
CA MET A 191 -8.98 4.83 10.68
C MET A 191 -8.96 5.37 9.23
N GLY A 192 -9.51 4.61 8.29
CA GLY A 192 -9.52 4.95 6.87
C GLY A 192 -10.87 5.43 6.37
N PHE A 193 -10.86 6.02 5.18
CA PHE A 193 -12.02 6.48 4.44
C PHE A 193 -12.00 5.92 3.01
N ALA A 194 -13.13 5.35 2.54
CA ALA A 194 -13.21 4.79 1.20
C ALA A 194 -13.69 5.83 0.18
N VAL A 195 -13.00 5.90 -0.96
CA VAL A 195 -13.29 6.84 -2.06
C VAL A 195 -13.34 6.07 -3.38
N SER A 196 -14.53 5.87 -3.92
CA SER A 196 -14.68 5.26 -5.26
C SER A 196 -14.59 6.30 -6.37
N ASN A 197 -15.17 7.47 -6.15
CA ASN A 197 -15.16 8.60 -7.07
C ASN A 197 -15.09 9.91 -6.26
N PRO A 198 -14.03 10.70 -6.43
CA PRO A 198 -13.83 11.90 -5.62
C PRO A 198 -14.82 13.04 -5.91
N THR A 199 -15.56 12.98 -7.01
CA THR A 199 -16.51 14.02 -7.42
C THR A 199 -17.97 13.69 -7.11
N ASN A 200 -18.30 12.42 -6.82
CA ASN A 200 -19.66 11.95 -6.60
C ASN A 200 -19.85 11.45 -5.16
N TYR A 201 -20.32 12.34 -4.31
CA TYR A 201 -20.73 12.01 -2.93
C TYR A 201 -22.19 12.36 -2.68
N TYR A 202 -22.89 11.45 -1.99
CA TYR A 202 -24.21 11.71 -1.47
C TYR A 202 -24.12 12.15 -0.03
N GLN A 203 -24.86 13.20 0.33
CA GLN A 203 -24.98 13.63 1.72
C GLN A 203 -25.76 12.58 2.52
N LEU A 204 -25.09 11.92 3.47
CA LEU A 204 -25.68 10.81 4.23
C LEU A 204 -26.67 11.28 5.28
N LEU A 205 -26.36 12.39 5.97
CA LEU A 205 -27.21 12.97 7.00
C LEU A 205 -27.18 14.49 6.90
N SER A 206 -28.37 15.10 6.95
CA SER A 206 -28.50 16.55 7.05
C SER A 206 -29.47 16.90 8.20
N GLY A 207 -29.05 17.78 9.11
CA GLY A 207 -29.88 18.27 10.19
C GLY A 207 -29.28 18.11 11.59
N LYS A 208 -29.99 18.64 12.57
CA LYS A 208 -29.67 18.49 14.00
C LYS A 208 -30.50 17.32 14.55
N TYR A 209 -29.84 16.39 15.20
CA TYR A 209 -30.48 15.25 15.84
C TYR A 209 -30.46 15.45 17.36
N PRO A 210 -31.47 14.97 18.10
CA PRO A 210 -31.44 14.93 19.56
C PRO A 210 -30.22 14.13 20.04
N GLU A 211 -29.72 14.43 21.23
CA GLU A 211 -28.67 13.63 21.85
C GLU A 211 -29.07 12.15 21.91
N ALA A 212 -28.10 11.27 21.71
CA ALA A 212 -28.35 9.86 21.83
C ALA A 212 -28.54 9.48 23.31
N PRO A 213 -29.43 8.54 23.65
CA PRO A 213 -29.62 8.14 25.03
C PRO A 213 -28.35 7.49 25.59
N ASP A 214 -28.09 7.68 26.91
CA ASP A 214 -26.93 7.05 27.58
C ASP A 214 -27.19 5.56 27.84
N THR A 215 -27.21 4.81 26.76
CA THR A 215 -27.36 3.37 26.72
C THR A 215 -26.35 2.82 25.74
N TRP A 216 -26.10 1.50 25.76
CA TRP A 216 -25.22 0.86 24.76
C TRP A 216 -25.69 1.15 23.32
N ALA A 217 -26.98 0.97 23.04
CA ALA A 217 -27.55 1.29 21.73
C ALA A 217 -27.43 2.79 21.38
N GLY A 218 -27.49 3.69 22.38
CA GLY A 218 -27.27 5.10 22.17
C GLY A 218 -25.83 5.44 21.81
N LYS A 219 -24.84 4.77 22.38
CA LYS A 219 -23.43 4.94 22.01
C LYS A 219 -23.17 4.48 20.59
N GLU A 220 -23.75 3.36 20.16
CA GLU A 220 -23.67 2.90 18.78
C GLU A 220 -24.31 3.89 17.80
N LEU A 221 -25.48 4.44 18.17
CA LEU A 221 -26.16 5.47 17.38
C LEU A 221 -25.30 6.73 17.25
N ASP A 222 -24.65 7.18 18.33
CA ASP A 222 -23.79 8.36 18.33
C ASP A 222 -22.53 8.13 17.48
N TYR A 223 -21.95 6.92 17.52
CA TYR A 223 -20.87 6.51 16.65
C TYR A 223 -21.28 6.57 15.16
N VAL A 224 -22.41 5.97 14.79
CA VAL A 224 -22.93 6.01 13.42
C VAL A 224 -23.15 7.44 12.94
N ARG A 225 -23.72 8.30 13.79
CA ARG A 225 -23.92 9.73 13.48
C ARG A 225 -22.59 10.48 13.30
N THR A 226 -21.61 10.17 14.13
CA THR A 226 -20.26 10.74 14.03
C THR A 226 -19.61 10.37 12.71
N VAL A 227 -19.63 9.10 12.33
CA VAL A 227 -19.10 8.63 11.05
C VAL A 227 -19.83 9.27 9.87
N ALA A 228 -21.16 9.37 9.92
CA ALA A 228 -21.94 9.99 8.85
C ALA A 228 -21.64 11.49 8.70
N ARG A 229 -21.47 12.23 9.80
CA ARG A 229 -21.04 13.63 9.77
C ARG A 229 -19.64 13.76 9.17
N GLN A 230 -18.68 12.96 9.63
CA GLN A 230 -17.32 12.95 9.07
C GLN A 230 -17.32 12.65 7.58
N THR A 231 -18.16 11.70 7.15
CA THR A 231 -18.30 11.38 5.72
C THR A 231 -18.72 12.60 4.91
N ASN A 232 -19.70 13.36 5.39
CA ASN A 232 -20.13 14.59 4.72
C ASN A 232 -19.03 15.66 4.69
N GLU A 233 -18.33 15.87 5.81
CA GLU A 233 -17.26 16.87 5.92
C GLU A 233 -16.05 16.50 5.06
N TYR A 234 -15.58 15.25 5.11
CA TYR A 234 -14.48 14.76 4.29
C TYR A 234 -14.81 14.76 2.80
N SER A 235 -16.05 14.43 2.42
CA SER A 235 -16.49 14.46 1.02
C SER A 235 -16.31 15.84 0.37
N VAL A 236 -16.60 16.92 1.13
CA VAL A 236 -16.39 18.29 0.64
C VAL A 236 -14.90 18.57 0.41
N LYS A 237 -14.04 18.15 1.33
CA LYS A 237 -12.59 18.34 1.22
C LYS A 237 -11.99 17.54 0.05
N ILE A 238 -12.37 16.28 -0.06
CA ILE A 238 -11.93 15.37 -1.14
C ILE A 238 -12.33 15.92 -2.51
N LYS A 239 -13.61 16.34 -2.64
CA LYS A 239 -14.11 16.93 -3.88
C LYS A 239 -13.37 18.21 -4.25
N ALA A 240 -13.18 19.12 -3.30
CA ALA A 240 -12.45 20.38 -3.52
C ALA A 240 -10.99 20.12 -3.94
N ALA A 241 -10.32 19.13 -3.33
CA ALA A 241 -8.96 18.74 -3.72
C ALA A 241 -8.93 18.18 -5.15
N ALA A 242 -9.85 17.27 -5.49
CA ALA A 242 -9.93 16.69 -6.83
C ALA A 242 -10.19 17.75 -7.93
N GLU A 243 -11.06 18.73 -7.66
CA GLU A 243 -11.37 19.82 -8.59
C GLU A 243 -10.23 20.83 -8.74
N LYS A 244 -9.40 21.00 -7.73
CA LYS A 244 -8.27 21.93 -7.73
C LYS A 244 -7.04 21.41 -8.49
N ALA A 245 -6.90 20.10 -8.62
CA ALA A 245 -5.76 19.47 -9.29
C ALA A 245 -5.85 19.65 -10.81
N THR A 246 -4.93 20.42 -11.39
CA THR A 246 -4.96 20.78 -12.81
C THR A 246 -3.80 20.19 -13.62
N ASN A 247 -2.76 19.65 -12.96
CA ASN A 247 -1.50 19.30 -13.63
C ASN A 247 -1.12 17.86 -13.31
N LEU A 248 -1.74 16.92 -14.00
CA LEU A 248 -1.44 15.51 -13.89
C LEU A 248 -0.71 15.02 -15.13
N SER A 249 0.07 13.97 -14.96
CA SER A 249 0.70 13.24 -16.06
C SER A 249 -0.31 12.88 -17.16
N THR A 250 0.15 12.96 -18.38
CA THR A 250 -0.60 12.50 -19.56
C THR A 250 -0.31 11.03 -19.90
N LEU A 251 0.54 10.37 -19.12
CA LEU A 251 1.00 8.99 -19.34
C LEU A 251 0.04 7.93 -18.79
N TYR A 252 -1.03 8.31 -18.08
CA TYR A 252 -1.99 7.34 -17.54
C TYR A 252 -2.65 6.55 -18.67
N PRO A 253 -2.42 5.21 -18.75
CA PRO A 253 -2.98 4.39 -19.81
C PRO A 253 -4.50 4.20 -19.60
N GLU A 254 -5.26 4.22 -20.69
CA GLU A 254 -6.68 3.93 -20.66
C GLU A 254 -6.95 2.45 -20.33
N GLY A 255 -7.98 2.19 -19.53
CA GLY A 255 -8.39 0.82 -19.17
C GLY A 255 -7.50 0.14 -18.14
N ASN A 256 -6.47 0.80 -17.63
CA ASN A 256 -5.64 0.30 -16.56
C ASN A 256 -6.24 0.68 -15.21
N ARG A 257 -6.86 -0.30 -14.53
CA ARG A 257 -7.56 -0.11 -13.26
C ARG A 257 -6.68 0.41 -12.12
N LEU A 258 -5.39 0.07 -12.11
CA LEU A 258 -4.46 0.59 -11.11
C LEU A 258 -4.08 2.04 -11.42
N ALA A 259 -3.88 2.35 -12.69
CA ALA A 259 -3.63 3.72 -13.15
C ALA A 259 -4.79 4.66 -12.81
N ASP A 260 -6.05 4.21 -12.98
CA ASP A 260 -7.23 4.97 -12.61
C ASP A 260 -7.24 5.30 -11.10
N GLN A 261 -6.91 4.33 -10.24
CA GLN A 261 -6.81 4.54 -8.80
C GLN A 261 -5.66 5.50 -8.44
N LEU A 262 -4.48 5.30 -9.01
CA LEU A 262 -3.31 6.14 -8.75
C LEU A 262 -3.53 7.58 -9.27
N LYS A 263 -4.26 7.75 -10.36
CA LYS A 263 -4.66 9.07 -10.86
C LYS A 263 -5.53 9.81 -9.86
N ILE A 264 -6.47 9.13 -9.20
CA ILE A 264 -7.26 9.72 -8.10
C ILE A 264 -6.34 10.14 -6.95
N VAL A 265 -5.42 9.27 -6.54
CA VAL A 265 -4.44 9.60 -5.48
C VAL A 265 -3.63 10.84 -5.86
N ALA A 266 -3.09 10.91 -7.09
CA ALA A 266 -2.34 12.05 -7.58
C ALA A 266 -3.19 13.34 -7.56
N GLN A 267 -4.47 13.27 -7.97
CA GLN A 267 -5.39 14.40 -7.89
C GLN A 267 -5.56 14.91 -6.46
N LEU A 268 -5.74 14.02 -5.50
CA LEU A 268 -5.96 14.40 -4.11
C LEU A 268 -4.70 15.03 -3.48
N ILE A 269 -3.53 14.48 -3.76
CA ILE A 269 -2.23 15.01 -3.31
C ILE A 269 -1.97 16.38 -3.95
N ALA A 270 -2.06 16.49 -5.27
CA ALA A 270 -1.83 17.73 -5.99
C ALA A 270 -2.86 18.83 -5.63
N GLY A 271 -4.08 18.41 -5.26
CA GLY A 271 -5.12 19.30 -4.76
C GLY A 271 -4.88 19.84 -3.34
N GLY A 272 -3.85 19.32 -2.66
CA GLY A 272 -3.40 19.80 -1.35
C GLY A 272 -4.05 19.09 -0.16
N LEU A 273 -4.58 17.88 -0.35
CA LEU A 273 -5.08 17.06 0.75
C LEU A 273 -3.91 16.66 1.66
N LYS A 274 -4.09 16.77 2.97
CA LYS A 274 -3.06 16.46 3.98
C LYS A 274 -3.04 14.98 4.39
N THR A 275 -3.88 14.15 3.79
CA THR A 275 -3.88 12.69 3.98
C THR A 275 -2.52 12.10 3.66
N ARG A 276 -1.95 11.33 4.57
CA ARG A 276 -0.60 10.76 4.43
C ARG A 276 -0.56 9.31 4.00
N VAL A 277 -1.68 8.62 4.04
CA VAL A 277 -1.77 7.20 3.68
C VAL A 277 -2.86 7.01 2.64
N PHE A 278 -2.48 6.44 1.52
CA PHE A 278 -3.40 5.99 0.48
C PHE A 278 -3.21 4.50 0.24
N VAL A 279 -4.32 3.79 0.03
CA VAL A 279 -4.31 2.37 -0.27
C VAL A 279 -5.03 2.15 -1.59
N VAL A 280 -4.36 1.47 -2.51
CA VAL A 280 -4.90 1.05 -3.81
C VAL A 280 -4.65 -0.44 -4.01
N SER A 281 -5.39 -1.10 -4.88
CA SER A 281 -5.22 -2.53 -5.09
C SER A 281 -5.44 -2.95 -6.54
N LEU A 282 -4.70 -3.98 -6.93
CA LEU A 282 -4.88 -4.68 -8.21
C LEU A 282 -5.03 -6.17 -7.94
N GLY A 283 -6.14 -6.77 -8.36
CA GLY A 283 -6.39 -8.21 -8.27
C GLY A 283 -6.00 -8.95 -9.55
N GLY A 284 -6.06 -10.28 -9.47
CA GLY A 284 -5.83 -11.17 -10.61
C GLY A 284 -4.51 -11.94 -10.56
N PHE A 285 -3.67 -11.73 -9.53
CA PHE A 285 -2.36 -12.38 -9.42
C PHE A 285 -2.42 -13.88 -9.03
N ASP A 286 -3.59 -14.41 -8.74
CA ASP A 286 -3.82 -15.84 -8.60
C ASP A 286 -4.05 -16.47 -10.00
N THR A 287 -3.00 -16.56 -10.77
CA THR A 287 -3.04 -16.88 -12.20
C THR A 287 -3.20 -18.37 -12.50
N HIS A 288 -2.86 -19.26 -11.54
CA HIS A 288 -2.91 -20.73 -11.70
C HIS A 288 -2.31 -21.20 -13.05
N ALA A 289 -3.04 -22.02 -13.81
CA ALA A 289 -2.59 -22.57 -15.08
C ALA A 289 -2.44 -21.56 -16.24
N ASN A 290 -2.97 -20.34 -16.06
CA ASN A 290 -2.96 -19.30 -17.10
C ASN A 290 -1.89 -18.23 -16.85
N GLN A 291 -0.84 -18.55 -16.10
CA GLN A 291 0.23 -17.62 -15.78
C GLN A 291 0.96 -17.13 -17.03
N VAL A 292 1.36 -18.06 -17.89
CA VAL A 292 2.05 -17.82 -19.16
C VAL A 292 1.17 -18.23 -20.33
N ASP A 293 1.49 -17.74 -21.53
CA ASP A 293 0.83 -18.20 -22.75
C ASP A 293 1.50 -19.48 -23.24
N PRO A 294 0.78 -20.62 -23.27
CA PRO A 294 1.36 -21.91 -23.64
C PRO A 294 1.70 -22.03 -25.13
N VAL A 295 1.21 -21.10 -25.96
CA VAL A 295 1.35 -21.15 -27.42
C VAL A 295 2.45 -20.20 -27.89
N ASP A 296 2.54 -19.04 -27.24
CA ASP A 296 3.41 -17.96 -27.72
C ASP A 296 4.78 -17.97 -27.03
N SER A 297 4.81 -17.72 -25.74
CA SER A 297 6.06 -17.76 -24.97
C SER A 297 5.81 -17.51 -23.48
N ASN A 298 6.74 -17.95 -22.62
CA ASN A 298 6.68 -17.70 -21.19
C ASN A 298 6.89 -16.22 -20.81
N GLU A 299 7.17 -15.34 -21.77
CA GLU A 299 7.26 -13.88 -21.57
C GLU A 299 5.91 -13.17 -21.72
N THR A 300 4.87 -13.87 -22.16
CA THR A 300 3.51 -13.38 -22.34
C THR A 300 2.51 -14.14 -21.47
N GLY A 301 1.27 -13.70 -21.43
CA GLY A 301 0.20 -14.31 -20.62
C GLY A 301 -0.31 -13.40 -19.51
N ASN A 302 -1.16 -13.95 -18.63
CA ASN A 302 -1.85 -13.14 -17.61
C ASN A 302 -0.90 -12.48 -16.62
N HIS A 303 0.16 -13.16 -16.21
CA HIS A 303 1.12 -12.58 -15.28
C HIS A 303 1.90 -11.41 -15.90
N ALA A 304 2.37 -11.58 -17.13
CA ALA A 304 3.04 -10.53 -17.89
C ALA A 304 2.15 -9.28 -18.04
N PHE A 305 0.86 -9.47 -18.40
CA PHE A 305 -0.12 -8.39 -18.49
C PHE A 305 -0.32 -7.66 -17.16
N LEU A 306 -0.40 -8.39 -16.04
CA LEU A 306 -0.53 -7.78 -14.71
C LEU A 306 0.71 -6.98 -14.31
N LEU A 307 1.91 -7.49 -14.61
CA LEU A 307 3.16 -6.79 -14.33
C LEU A 307 3.30 -5.53 -15.19
N GLU A 308 2.90 -5.57 -16.46
CA GLU A 308 2.82 -4.39 -17.33
C GLU A 308 1.86 -3.36 -16.77
N THR A 309 0.65 -3.80 -16.36
CA THR A 309 -0.36 -2.96 -15.71
C THR A 309 0.21 -2.21 -14.51
N VAL A 310 0.97 -2.89 -13.64
CA VAL A 310 1.63 -2.27 -12.48
C VAL A 310 2.72 -1.28 -12.92
N SER A 311 3.57 -1.70 -13.86
CA SER A 311 4.72 -0.93 -14.32
C SER A 311 4.30 0.40 -14.97
N GLU A 312 3.29 0.36 -15.83
CA GLU A 312 2.76 1.55 -16.49
C GLU A 312 2.04 2.49 -15.51
N ALA A 313 1.21 1.93 -14.62
CA ALA A 313 0.48 2.72 -13.65
C ALA A 313 1.39 3.48 -12.68
N ILE A 314 2.44 2.82 -12.18
CA ILE A 314 3.43 3.45 -11.30
C ILE A 314 4.25 4.50 -12.06
N ASN A 315 4.65 4.21 -13.31
CA ASN A 315 5.38 5.17 -14.13
C ASN A 315 4.56 6.46 -14.35
N ALA A 316 3.28 6.33 -14.67
CA ALA A 316 2.41 7.49 -14.85
C ALA A 316 2.17 8.29 -13.56
N PHE A 317 2.18 7.60 -12.40
CA PHE A 317 2.03 8.24 -11.10
C PHE A 317 3.29 9.01 -10.67
N GLN A 318 4.46 8.53 -11.07
CA GLN A 318 5.75 9.16 -10.73
C GLN A 318 6.15 10.30 -11.68
N ASP A 319 5.54 10.37 -12.88
CA ASP A 319 5.71 11.45 -13.83
C ASP A 319 5.00 12.74 -13.35
#